data_2f42e0ef6bc771853aa414142a819925
#
_entry.id   2f42e0ef6bc771853aa414142a819925
#
_cell.length_a   1.000
_cell.length_b   1.000
_cell.length_c   1.000
_cell.angle_alpha   90.00
_cell.angle_beta   90.00
_cell.angle_gamma   90.00
#
_symmetry.space_group_name_H-M   'P 1'
#
loop_
_entity.id
_entity.type
_entity.pdbx_description
1 polymer ?
#
loop_
_entity_poly.entity_id
_entity_poly.type
_entity_poly.pdbx_seq_one_letter_code
_entity_poly.pdbx_strand_id
1 'polypeptide(L)' 'SRIGEDQLFYCLQRGISAEDAVSMIVDGFCKQVFRELPMEFAVEAKALLEVSLEGAVG' A
#
# COMPACT_ATOMS: atom_id res chain seq x y z
N SER A 1 -9.03 2.67 5.89
CA SER A 1 -8.28 3.53 6.78
C SER A 1 -8.07 4.89 6.16
N ARG A 2 -8.02 5.91 6.98
CA ARG A 2 -7.84 7.26 6.47
C ARG A 2 -6.44 7.58 6.01
N ILE A 3 -5.49 6.75 6.39
CA ILE A 3 -4.09 7.03 6.12
C ILE A 3 -3.81 7.19 4.64
N GLY A 4 -4.44 6.37 3.81
CA GLY A 4 -4.18 6.40 2.39
C GLY A 4 -5.19 7.15 1.55
N GLU A 5 -6.21 7.75 2.17
CA GLU A 5 -7.32 8.33 1.40
C GLU A 5 -6.88 9.51 0.53
N ASP A 6 -6.09 10.40 1.07
CA ASP A 6 -5.62 11.55 0.30
C ASP A 6 -4.72 11.12 -0.85
N GLN A 7 -3.83 10.17 -0.60
CA GLN A 7 -2.96 9.64 -1.63
C GLN A 7 -3.75 8.91 -2.71
N LEU A 8 -4.75 8.13 -2.30
CA LEU A 8 -5.60 7.42 -3.24
C LEU A 8 -6.34 8.41 -4.14
N PHE A 9 -6.92 9.43 -3.54
CA PHE A 9 -7.64 10.46 -4.30
C PHE A 9 -6.72 11.13 -5.33
N TYR A 10 -5.50 11.47 -4.91
CA TYR A 10 -4.52 12.07 -5.78
C TYR A 10 -4.20 11.16 -6.96
N CYS A 11 -3.98 9.88 -6.70
CA CYS A 11 -3.67 8.92 -7.76
C CYS A 11 -4.83 8.74 -8.72
N LEU A 12 -6.05 8.66 -8.21
CA LEU A 12 -7.23 8.49 -9.05
C LEU A 12 -7.42 9.68 -10.00
N GLN A 13 -7.11 10.88 -9.54
CA GLN A 13 -7.20 12.05 -10.39
C GLN A 13 -6.21 12.02 -11.55
N ARG A 14 -5.14 11.25 -11.41
CA ARG A 14 -4.14 11.11 -12.46
C ARG A 14 -4.34 9.87 -13.31
N GLY A 15 -5.48 9.21 -13.17
CA GLY A 15 -5.83 8.05 -13.99
C GLY A 15 -5.20 6.75 -13.53
N ILE A 16 -4.67 6.70 -12.32
CA ILE A 16 -4.10 5.47 -11.77
C ILE A 16 -5.23 4.70 -11.07
N SER A 17 -5.34 3.41 -11.34
CA SER A 17 -6.40 2.60 -10.75
C SER A 17 -6.23 2.53 -9.24
N ALA A 18 -7.35 2.27 -8.54
CA ALA A 18 -7.30 2.16 -7.08
C ALA A 18 -6.36 1.05 -6.63
N GLU A 19 -6.37 -0.08 -7.34
CA GLU A 19 -5.50 -1.20 -7.00
C GLU A 19 -4.03 -0.85 -7.16
N ASP A 20 -3.70 -0.19 -8.26
CA ASP A 20 -2.32 0.24 -8.49
C ASP A 20 -1.91 1.30 -7.47
N ALA A 21 -2.81 2.20 -7.12
CA ALA A 21 -2.52 3.22 -6.12
C ALA A 21 -2.22 2.59 -4.76
N VAL A 22 -3.00 1.59 -4.35
CA VAL A 22 -2.76 0.89 -3.09
C VAL A 22 -1.38 0.22 -3.12
N SER A 23 -1.06 -0.44 -4.23
CA SER A 23 0.26 -1.07 -4.38
C SER A 23 1.39 -0.07 -4.22
N MET A 24 1.26 1.09 -4.84
CA MET A 24 2.29 2.12 -4.75
C MET A 24 2.47 2.62 -3.31
N ILE A 25 1.35 2.83 -2.62
CA ILE A 25 1.39 3.27 -1.23
C ILE A 25 2.06 2.23 -0.35
N VAL A 26 1.68 0.97 -0.53
CA VAL A 26 2.25 -0.14 0.25
C VAL A 26 3.74 -0.28 -0.04
N ASP A 27 4.14 -0.17 -1.30
CA ASP A 27 5.54 -0.27 -1.68
C ASP A 27 6.38 0.81 -0.99
N GLY A 28 5.88 2.04 -0.99
CA GLY A 28 6.59 3.13 -0.32
C GLY A 28 6.71 2.92 1.18
N PHE A 29 5.63 2.46 1.79
CA PHE A 29 5.62 2.16 3.23
C PHE A 29 6.61 1.05 3.55
N CYS A 30 6.59 -0.02 2.77
CA CYS A 30 7.45 -1.17 3.03
C CYS A 30 8.93 -0.84 2.87
N LYS A 31 9.27 0.01 1.92
CA LYS A 31 10.66 0.41 1.75
C LYS A 31 11.22 1.10 2.98
N GLN A 32 10.36 1.83 3.69
CA GLN A 32 10.81 2.55 4.88
C GLN A 32 10.76 1.70 6.14
N VAL A 33 9.73 0.89 6.28
CA VAL A 33 9.44 0.22 7.56
C VAL A 33 10.03 -1.18 7.60
N PHE A 34 10.00 -1.91 6.48
CA PHE A 34 10.39 -3.31 6.47
C PHE A 34 11.78 -3.57 5.92
N ARG A 35 12.53 -2.52 5.61
CA ARG A 35 13.85 -2.72 4.98
C ARG A 35 14.83 -3.49 5.86
N GLU A 36 14.59 -3.50 7.16
CA GLU A 36 15.47 -4.22 8.11
C GLU A 36 15.02 -5.66 8.34
N LEU A 37 13.89 -6.07 7.77
CA LEU A 37 13.39 -7.42 7.98
C LEU A 37 13.96 -8.38 6.95
N PRO A 38 14.12 -9.67 7.32
CA PRO A 38 14.41 -10.68 6.32
C PRO A 38 13.35 -10.66 5.22
N MET A 39 13.79 -10.97 3.99
CA MET A 39 12.92 -10.83 2.82
C MET A 39 11.63 -11.64 2.94
N GLU A 40 11.71 -12.87 3.45
CA GLU A 40 10.52 -13.69 3.53
C GLU A 40 9.48 -13.11 4.47
N PHE A 41 9.90 -12.46 5.55
CA PHE A 41 8.95 -11.80 6.45
C PHE A 41 8.39 -10.55 5.82
N ALA A 42 9.23 -9.79 5.12
CA ALA A 42 8.78 -8.56 4.46
C ALA A 42 7.74 -8.85 3.39
N VAL A 43 7.90 -9.93 2.64
CA VAL A 43 6.96 -10.30 1.60
C VAL A 43 5.59 -10.63 2.20
N GLU A 44 5.59 -11.39 3.29
CA GLU A 44 4.32 -11.75 3.94
C GLU A 44 3.65 -10.53 4.56
N ALA A 45 4.42 -9.68 5.20
CA ALA A 45 3.87 -8.47 5.81
C ALA A 45 3.29 -7.55 4.74
N LYS A 46 3.96 -7.43 3.61
CA LYS A 46 3.46 -6.60 2.51
C LYS A 46 2.14 -7.14 1.98
N ALA A 47 2.03 -8.45 1.81
CA ALA A 47 0.81 -9.06 1.31
C ALA A 47 -0.36 -8.80 2.25
N LEU A 48 -0.13 -8.91 3.56
CA LEU A 48 -1.16 -8.64 4.55
C LEU A 48 -1.59 -7.17 4.53
N LEU A 49 -0.63 -6.26 4.37
CA LEU A 49 -0.95 -4.84 4.27
C LEU A 49 -1.81 -4.54 3.05
N GLU A 50 -1.49 -5.14 1.92
CA GLU A 50 -2.27 -4.91 0.70
C GLU A 50 -3.72 -5.34 0.88
N VAL A 51 -3.93 -6.51 1.45
CA VAL A 51 -5.29 -7.00 1.70
C VAL A 51 -6.02 -6.07 2.66
N SER A 52 -5.34 -5.64 3.72
CA SER A 52 -5.94 -4.79 4.73
C SER A 52 -6.34 -3.43 4.15
N LEU A 53 -5.46 -2.83 3.36
CA LEU A 53 -5.74 -1.52 2.78
C LEU A 53 -6.81 -1.58 1.71
N GLU A 54 -6.82 -2.63 0.91
CA GLU A 54 -7.87 -2.80 -0.09
C GLU A 54 -9.25 -2.92 0.56
N GLY A 55 -9.31 -3.66 1.66
CA GLY A 55 -10.55 -3.78 2.41
C GLY A 55 -10.99 -2.47 3.03
N ALA A 56 -10.03 -1.65 3.44
CA ALA A 56 -10.34 -0.37 4.07
C ALA A 56 -10.75 0.70 3.05
N VAL A 57 -10.19 0.64 1.85
CA VAL A 57 -10.44 1.65 0.82
C VAL A 57 -11.62 1.28 -0.07
N GLY A 58 -11.78 -0.01 -0.29
CA GLY A 58 -12.88 -0.50 -1.11
C GLY A 58 -14.20 -0.32 -0.43
#